data_d21c9c80340e33d1467d917730f237f6
#
_entry.id   d21c9c80340e33d1467d917730f237f6
#
_cell.length_a   1.000
_cell.length_b   1.000
_cell.length_c   1.000
_cell.angle_alpha   90.00
_cell.angle_beta   90.00
_cell.angle_gamma   90.00
#
_symmetry.space_group_name_H-M   'P 1'
#
loop_
_entity.id
_entity.type
_entity.pdbx_description
1 polymer ?
#
loop_
_entity_poly.entity_id
_entity_poly.type
_entity_poly.pdbx_seq_one_letter_code
_entity_poly.pdbx_strand_id
1 'polypeptide(L)'
;MGRWPGGTREKVQRAALELFADRGYGATTVDDIAARAGVSARTVFRHFRDKEEVLFGADDELGAVLRDAARSAPPDLSPLAVVHHALDALAVALGPDRDALRRRAAVLASDVALQGRDLTKQARWTALLAEELVARGAPRGTAELLAATGAAAFRATYTAWLTGAGDGGLQERLDTARAAQERAWTGPWRGGGGSRPGPRS
;
A
#
# COMPACT_ATOMS: atom_id res chain seq x y z
N MET A 1 -14.55 10.23 5.16
CA MET A 1 -14.79 11.05 3.95
C MET A 1 -13.87 10.56 2.87
N GLY A 2 -14.42 9.98 1.77
CA GLY A 2 -13.63 9.41 0.68
C GLY A 2 -12.72 10.48 0.06
N ARG A 3 -11.47 10.14 -0.17
CA ARG A 3 -10.35 11.00 -0.57
C ARG A 3 -10.42 11.54 -2.02
N TRP A 4 -11.58 11.57 -2.65
CA TRP A 4 -11.77 12.14 -3.98
C TRP A 4 -12.94 13.14 -4.03
N PRO A 5 -12.86 14.30 -3.34
CA PRO A 5 -13.77 15.39 -3.65
C PRO A 5 -13.20 16.15 -4.85
N GLY A 6 -14.03 16.48 -5.79
CA GLY A 6 -13.90 17.09 -7.11
C GLY A 6 -12.90 18.21 -7.39
N GLY A 7 -11.69 18.18 -6.85
CA GLY A 7 -10.62 19.14 -7.16
C GLY A 7 -9.91 18.85 -8.49
N THR A 8 -9.16 19.84 -8.98
CA THR A 8 -8.40 19.72 -10.25
C THR A 8 -7.36 18.61 -10.17
N ARG A 9 -6.70 18.42 -9.02
CA ARG A 9 -5.69 17.40 -8.79
C ARG A 9 -6.25 16.00 -9.00
N GLU A 10 -7.39 15.70 -8.40
CA GLU A 10 -8.07 14.41 -8.49
C GLU A 10 -8.60 14.12 -9.91
N LYS A 11 -9.10 15.16 -10.61
CA LYS A 11 -9.49 15.00 -12.02
C LYS A 11 -8.32 14.60 -12.89
N VAL A 12 -7.16 15.23 -12.71
CA VAL A 12 -5.92 14.91 -13.44
C VAL A 12 -5.46 13.50 -13.11
N GLN A 13 -5.44 13.09 -11.84
CA GLN A 13 -5.03 11.74 -11.44
C GLN A 13 -5.94 10.66 -12.01
N ARG A 14 -7.25 10.86 -11.99
CA ARG A 14 -8.22 9.93 -12.59
C ARG A 14 -8.02 9.80 -14.10
N ALA A 15 -7.92 10.93 -14.81
CA ALA A 15 -7.69 10.95 -16.25
C ALA A 15 -6.38 10.23 -16.62
N ALA A 16 -5.32 10.44 -15.83
CA ALA A 16 -4.04 9.77 -16.02
C ALA A 16 -4.14 8.25 -15.85
N LEU A 17 -4.78 7.79 -14.77
CA LEU A 17 -4.96 6.36 -14.53
C LEU A 17 -5.78 5.67 -15.63
N GLU A 18 -6.82 6.32 -16.14
CA GLU A 18 -7.59 5.82 -17.27
C GLU A 18 -6.71 5.68 -18.51
N LEU A 19 -5.96 6.72 -18.88
CA LEU A 19 -5.09 6.71 -20.04
C LEU A 19 -3.93 5.70 -19.90
N PHE A 20 -3.33 5.59 -18.71
CA PHE A 20 -2.27 4.60 -18.46
C PHE A 20 -2.79 3.17 -18.57
N ALA A 21 -4.02 2.91 -18.12
CA ALA A 21 -4.66 1.60 -18.28
C ALA A 21 -5.02 1.29 -19.73
N ASP A 22 -5.51 2.28 -20.49
CA ASP A 22 -5.98 2.09 -21.88
C ASP A 22 -4.84 2.01 -22.89
N ARG A 23 -3.82 2.86 -22.77
CA ARG A 23 -2.76 3.05 -23.76
C ARG A 23 -1.36 2.68 -23.29
N GLY A 24 -1.22 2.38 -22.00
CA GLY A 24 0.05 2.17 -21.33
C GLY A 24 0.70 3.47 -20.86
N TYR A 25 1.53 3.33 -19.81
CA TYR A 25 2.24 4.45 -19.20
C TYR A 25 3.18 5.15 -20.19
N GLY A 26 3.97 4.39 -20.97
CA GLY A 26 4.94 4.93 -21.92
C GLY A 26 4.33 5.79 -23.02
N ALA A 27 3.20 5.37 -23.57
CA ALA A 27 2.52 6.04 -24.68
C ALA A 27 1.65 7.24 -24.28
N THR A 28 1.45 7.49 -22.98
CA THR A 28 0.62 8.60 -22.49
C THR A 28 1.47 9.83 -22.22
N THR A 29 1.06 10.99 -22.72
CA THR A 29 1.71 12.29 -22.50
C THR A 29 0.97 13.14 -21.48
N VAL A 30 1.62 14.20 -20.96
CA VAL A 30 0.97 15.18 -20.07
C VAL A 30 -0.14 15.93 -20.82
N ASP A 31 0.02 16.17 -22.12
CA ASP A 31 -1.00 16.83 -22.95
C ASP A 31 -2.26 15.94 -23.11
N ASP A 32 -2.09 14.63 -23.26
CA ASP A 32 -3.22 13.69 -23.27
C ASP A 32 -3.99 13.72 -21.95
N ILE A 33 -3.26 13.73 -20.84
CA ILE A 33 -3.85 13.78 -19.49
C ILE A 33 -4.61 15.10 -19.30
N ALA A 34 -4.01 16.21 -19.71
CA ALA A 34 -4.63 17.54 -19.62
C ALA A 34 -5.93 17.60 -20.42
N ALA A 35 -5.90 17.13 -21.68
CA ALA A 35 -7.07 17.07 -22.57
C ALA A 35 -8.18 16.19 -21.96
N ARG A 36 -7.85 15.00 -21.46
CA ARG A 36 -8.80 14.07 -20.82
C ARG A 36 -9.39 14.67 -19.53
N ALA A 37 -8.60 15.40 -18.73
CA ALA A 37 -9.04 16.03 -17.50
C ALA A 37 -9.83 17.34 -17.73
N GLY A 38 -9.87 17.86 -18.95
CA GLY A 38 -10.51 19.14 -19.29
C GLY A 38 -9.78 20.35 -18.71
N VAL A 39 -8.43 20.29 -18.62
CA VAL A 39 -7.56 21.36 -18.12
C VAL A 39 -6.43 21.67 -19.11
N SER A 40 -5.68 22.74 -18.90
CA SER A 40 -4.46 23.00 -19.69
C SER A 40 -3.26 22.20 -19.14
N ALA A 41 -2.28 21.90 -20.01
CA ALA A 41 -1.00 21.29 -19.57
C ALA A 41 -0.31 22.13 -18.50
N ARG A 42 -0.37 23.47 -18.57
CA ARG A 42 0.12 24.39 -17.52
C ARG A 42 -0.58 24.14 -16.17
N THR A 43 -1.86 23.80 -16.19
CA THR A 43 -2.60 23.45 -14.98
C THR A 43 -2.10 22.14 -14.40
N VAL A 44 -1.81 21.14 -15.24
CA VAL A 44 -1.20 19.87 -14.79
C VAL A 44 0.16 20.15 -14.15
N PHE A 45 1.06 20.88 -14.82
CA PHE A 45 2.40 21.20 -14.30
C PHE A 45 2.39 22.07 -13.04
N ARG A 46 1.31 22.81 -12.77
CA ARG A 46 1.15 23.50 -11.48
C ARG A 46 0.95 22.57 -10.30
N HIS A 47 0.37 21.39 -10.53
CA HIS A 47 0.06 20.38 -9.50
C HIS A 47 1.05 19.22 -9.46
N PHE A 48 1.72 18.94 -10.58
CA PHE A 48 2.60 17.79 -10.75
C PHE A 48 3.79 18.17 -11.63
N ARG A 49 5.02 17.84 -11.23
CA ARG A 49 6.24 18.13 -11.99
C ARG A 49 6.32 17.31 -13.28
N ASP A 50 5.81 16.10 -13.25
CA ASP A 50 5.83 15.14 -14.35
C ASP A 50 4.66 14.15 -14.27
N LYS A 51 4.55 13.27 -15.26
CA LYS A 51 3.49 12.25 -15.28
C LYS A 51 3.68 11.15 -14.22
N GLU A 52 4.90 10.93 -13.74
CA GLU A 52 5.14 10.03 -12.62
C GLU A 52 4.57 10.58 -11.33
N GLU A 53 4.74 11.88 -11.07
CA GLU A 53 4.19 12.52 -9.89
C GLU A 53 2.66 12.48 -9.88
N VAL A 54 2.01 12.45 -11.04
CA VAL A 54 0.56 12.21 -11.11
C VAL A 54 0.19 10.87 -10.49
N LEU A 55 1.02 9.85 -10.72
CA LEU A 55 0.79 8.49 -10.19
C LEU A 55 1.17 8.33 -8.71
N PHE A 56 2.25 9.01 -8.29
CA PHE A 56 2.85 8.87 -6.95
C PHE A 56 2.57 10.05 -6.00
N GLY A 57 1.93 11.11 -6.47
CA GLY A 57 1.79 12.37 -5.73
C GLY A 57 1.01 12.32 -4.41
N ALA A 58 0.41 11.17 -4.09
CA ALA A 58 -0.20 10.92 -2.78
C ALA A 58 0.74 10.23 -1.78
N ASP A 59 1.93 9.82 -2.22
CA ASP A 59 2.80 8.97 -1.41
C ASP A 59 3.37 9.69 -0.18
N ASP A 60 3.67 10.97 -0.29
CA ASP A 60 4.15 11.76 0.86
C ASP A 60 3.06 11.98 1.91
N GLU A 61 1.81 12.17 1.47
CA GLU A 61 0.66 12.28 2.37
C GLU A 61 0.37 10.95 3.07
N LEU A 62 0.47 9.82 2.36
CA LEU A 62 0.30 8.48 2.94
C LEU A 62 1.45 8.15 3.91
N GLY A 63 2.67 8.57 3.59
CA GLY A 63 3.81 8.48 4.50
C GLY A 63 3.63 9.32 5.77
N ALA A 64 3.03 10.51 5.65
CA ALA A 64 2.67 11.33 6.81
C ALA A 64 1.60 10.65 7.68
N VAL A 65 0.56 10.07 7.07
CA VAL A 65 -0.46 9.29 7.80
C VAL A 65 0.16 8.16 8.61
N LEU A 66 1.08 7.38 8.01
CA LEU A 66 1.81 6.32 8.72
C LEU A 66 2.57 6.85 9.93
N ARG A 67 3.33 7.94 9.73
CA ARG A 67 4.14 8.57 10.78
C ARG A 67 3.28 9.08 11.92
N ASP A 68 2.25 9.85 11.59
CA ASP A 68 1.38 10.49 12.57
C ASP A 68 0.60 9.43 13.38
N ALA A 69 0.13 8.37 12.74
CA ALA A 69 -0.52 7.27 13.42
C ALA A 69 0.45 6.52 14.35
N ALA A 70 1.69 6.24 13.92
CA ALA A 70 2.69 5.60 14.78
C ALA A 70 3.04 6.47 16.00
N ARG A 71 3.15 7.79 15.82
CA ARG A 71 3.42 8.75 16.90
C ARG A 71 2.29 8.90 17.89
N SER A 72 1.06 8.97 17.39
CA SER A 72 -0.15 9.14 18.19
C SER A 72 -0.70 7.84 18.78
N ALA A 73 -0.09 6.70 18.47
CA ALA A 73 -0.48 5.41 19.02
C ALA A 73 -0.41 5.42 20.56
N PRO A 74 -1.40 4.83 21.26
CA PRO A 74 -1.40 4.73 22.73
C PRO A 74 -0.05 4.25 23.28
N PRO A 75 0.42 4.81 24.41
CA PRO A 75 1.74 4.51 24.93
C PRO A 75 1.90 3.07 25.48
N ASP A 76 0.80 2.43 25.81
CA ASP A 76 0.70 1.06 26.31
C ASP A 76 0.71 -0.01 25.22
N LEU A 77 0.63 0.39 23.95
CA LEU A 77 0.69 -0.57 22.85
C LEU A 77 2.08 -1.21 22.73
N SER A 78 2.09 -2.52 22.49
CA SER A 78 3.33 -3.20 22.12
C SER A 78 3.88 -2.66 20.79
N PRO A 79 5.20 -2.76 20.53
CA PRO A 79 5.79 -2.25 19.28
C PRO A 79 5.12 -2.80 18.03
N LEU A 80 4.73 -4.07 17.99
CA LEU A 80 3.99 -4.66 16.88
C LEU A 80 2.59 -4.07 16.73
N ALA A 81 1.90 -3.82 17.84
CA ALA A 81 0.58 -3.20 17.81
C ALA A 81 0.63 -1.74 17.30
N VAL A 82 1.73 -1.01 17.57
CA VAL A 82 1.97 0.31 16.96
C VAL A 82 2.11 0.22 15.44
N VAL A 83 2.85 -0.77 14.92
CA VAL A 83 2.95 -1.01 13.47
C VAL A 83 1.57 -1.29 12.87
N HIS A 84 0.79 -2.16 13.50
CA HIS A 84 -0.57 -2.47 13.05
C HIS A 84 -1.47 -1.23 13.05
N HIS A 85 -1.43 -0.44 14.12
CA HIS A 85 -2.19 0.82 14.23
C HIS A 85 -1.87 1.79 13.09
N ALA A 86 -0.59 1.96 12.75
CA ALA A 86 -0.18 2.82 11.66
C ALA A 86 -0.62 2.29 10.28
N LEU A 87 -0.54 0.97 10.07
CA LEU A 87 -0.98 0.32 8.83
C LEU A 87 -2.51 0.34 8.66
N ASP A 88 -3.27 0.32 9.76
CA ASP A 88 -4.72 0.51 9.75
C ASP A 88 -5.09 1.93 9.30
N ALA A 89 -4.40 2.93 9.82
CA ALA A 89 -4.57 4.30 9.37
C ALA A 89 -4.25 4.46 7.88
N LEU A 90 -3.21 3.78 7.37
CA LEU A 90 -2.91 3.73 5.95
C LEU A 90 -4.04 3.08 5.15
N ALA A 91 -4.59 1.95 5.61
CA ALA A 91 -5.71 1.28 4.95
C ALA A 91 -6.93 2.18 4.83
N VAL A 92 -7.25 2.93 5.90
CA VAL A 92 -8.32 3.94 5.89
C VAL A 92 -8.01 5.07 4.90
N ALA A 93 -6.77 5.56 4.87
CA ALA A 93 -6.35 6.65 3.99
C ALA A 93 -6.33 6.27 2.50
N LEU A 94 -6.10 4.99 2.16
CA LEU A 94 -6.22 4.48 0.80
C LEU A 94 -7.66 4.58 0.28
N GLY A 95 -8.64 4.54 1.17
CA GLY A 95 -10.06 4.68 0.85
C GLY A 95 -10.69 3.41 0.29
N PRO A 96 -12.01 3.44 0.04
CA PRO A 96 -12.79 2.26 -0.33
C PRO A 96 -12.80 1.96 -1.84
N ASP A 97 -12.27 2.83 -2.70
CA ASP A 97 -12.33 2.65 -4.16
C ASP A 97 -11.32 1.59 -4.62
N ARG A 98 -11.68 0.32 -4.39
CA ARG A 98 -10.89 -0.84 -4.76
C ARG A 98 -10.58 -0.89 -6.26
N ASP A 99 -11.50 -0.46 -7.11
CA ASP A 99 -11.29 -0.51 -8.55
C ASP A 99 -10.27 0.53 -9.02
N ALA A 100 -10.26 1.73 -8.44
CA ALA A 100 -9.20 2.71 -8.69
C ALA A 100 -7.83 2.19 -8.20
N LEU A 101 -7.78 1.59 -7.01
CA LEU A 101 -6.55 1.00 -6.46
C LEU A 101 -6.06 -0.18 -7.31
N ARG A 102 -6.97 -1.02 -7.83
CA ARG A 102 -6.64 -2.12 -8.74
C ARG A 102 -6.07 -1.60 -10.06
N ARG A 103 -6.69 -0.59 -10.67
CA ARG A 103 -6.17 0.05 -11.90
C ARG A 103 -4.79 0.63 -11.66
N ARG A 104 -4.58 1.32 -10.53
CA ARG A 104 -3.26 1.86 -10.17
C ARG A 104 -2.22 0.74 -10.02
N ALA A 105 -2.55 -0.35 -9.33
CA ALA A 105 -1.66 -1.49 -9.17
C ALA A 105 -1.29 -2.14 -10.52
N ALA A 106 -2.24 -2.27 -11.44
CA ALA A 106 -1.99 -2.80 -12.77
C ALA A 106 -1.05 -1.90 -13.58
N VAL A 107 -1.22 -0.57 -13.51
CA VAL A 107 -0.31 0.40 -14.15
C VAL A 107 1.10 0.30 -13.57
N LEU A 108 1.24 0.23 -12.24
CA LEU A 108 2.54 0.06 -11.59
C LEU A 108 3.24 -1.24 -12.01
N ALA A 109 2.47 -2.32 -12.17
CA ALA A 109 3.01 -3.62 -12.59
C ALA A 109 3.40 -3.68 -14.07
N SER A 110 2.93 -2.77 -14.90
CA SER A 110 3.17 -2.79 -16.35
C SER A 110 4.50 -2.18 -16.78
N ASP A 111 5.22 -1.50 -15.90
CA ASP A 111 6.46 -0.78 -16.21
C ASP A 111 7.52 -1.01 -15.12
N VAL A 112 8.73 -1.41 -15.51
CA VAL A 112 9.82 -1.76 -14.58
C VAL A 112 10.29 -0.56 -13.75
N ALA A 113 10.33 0.64 -14.35
CA ALA A 113 10.73 1.85 -13.64
C ALA A 113 9.70 2.23 -12.55
N LEU A 114 8.40 2.10 -12.88
CA LEU A 114 7.33 2.31 -11.91
C LEU A 114 7.35 1.29 -10.77
N GLN A 115 7.64 0.02 -11.08
CA GLN A 115 7.83 -1.02 -10.05
C GLN A 115 8.98 -0.68 -9.12
N GLY A 116 10.14 -0.27 -9.67
CA GLY A 116 11.31 0.12 -8.88
C GLY A 116 11.01 1.29 -7.94
N ARG A 117 10.28 2.30 -8.43
CA ARG A 117 9.87 3.45 -7.61
C ARG A 117 8.87 3.03 -6.51
N ASP A 118 7.92 2.15 -6.81
CA ASP A 118 6.98 1.64 -5.81
C ASP A 118 7.69 0.84 -4.71
N LEU A 119 8.67 0.02 -5.07
CA LEU A 119 9.50 -0.71 -4.09
C LEU A 119 10.32 0.24 -3.22
N THR A 120 10.91 1.28 -3.81
CA THR A 120 11.66 2.31 -3.07
C THR A 120 10.76 3.04 -2.06
N LYS A 121 9.55 3.40 -2.47
CA LYS A 121 8.54 3.99 -1.58
C LYS A 121 8.20 3.05 -0.42
N GLN A 122 7.93 1.78 -0.70
CA GLN A 122 7.61 0.78 0.33
C GLN A 122 8.76 0.61 1.33
N ALA A 123 10.01 0.57 0.85
CA ALA A 123 11.20 0.52 1.70
C ALA A 123 11.30 1.77 2.61
N ARG A 124 11.01 2.96 2.06
CA ARG A 124 10.99 4.22 2.82
C ARG A 124 9.93 4.22 3.93
N TRP A 125 8.73 3.72 3.65
CA TRP A 125 7.67 3.61 4.65
C TRP A 125 7.99 2.60 5.75
N THR A 126 8.62 1.48 5.38
CA THR A 126 9.09 0.49 6.36
C THR A 126 10.17 1.08 7.27
N ALA A 127 11.14 1.81 6.73
CA ALA A 127 12.17 2.50 7.51
C ALA A 127 11.57 3.56 8.44
N LEU A 128 10.58 4.32 7.96
CA LEU A 128 9.85 5.31 8.76
C LEU A 128 9.17 4.66 9.98
N LEU A 129 8.49 3.53 9.79
CA LEU A 129 7.88 2.79 10.90
C LEU A 129 8.92 2.32 11.91
N ALA A 130 10.07 1.80 11.44
CA ALA A 130 11.16 1.39 12.32
C ALA A 130 11.72 2.56 13.14
N GLU A 131 11.91 3.73 12.53
CA GLU A 131 12.36 4.94 13.22
C GLU A 131 11.37 5.39 14.30
N GLU A 132 10.07 5.36 14.03
CA GLU A 132 9.06 5.72 15.04
C GLU A 132 9.02 4.70 16.19
N LEU A 133 9.25 3.40 15.94
CA LEU A 133 9.39 2.42 17.02
C LEU A 133 10.64 2.66 17.86
N VAL A 134 11.77 3.00 17.24
CA VAL A 134 13.01 3.36 17.97
C VAL A 134 12.79 4.60 18.82
N ALA A 135 12.11 5.62 18.30
CA ALA A 135 11.76 6.82 19.05
C ALA A 135 10.86 6.53 20.27
N ARG A 136 10.10 5.44 20.23
CA ARG A 136 9.29 4.91 21.35
C ARG A 136 10.06 3.98 22.30
N GLY A 137 11.37 3.78 22.08
CA GLY A 137 12.26 3.01 22.96
C GLY A 137 12.47 1.55 22.53
N ALA A 138 11.99 1.11 21.38
CA ALA A 138 12.28 -0.23 20.89
C ALA A 138 13.76 -0.36 20.45
N PRO A 139 14.46 -1.48 20.73
CA PRO A 139 15.78 -1.74 20.18
C PRO A 139 15.73 -1.72 18.65
N ARG A 140 16.74 -1.08 18.00
CA ARG A 140 16.76 -0.88 16.54
C ARG A 140 16.51 -2.16 15.73
N GLY A 141 17.22 -3.26 16.02
CA GLY A 141 17.01 -4.52 15.29
C GLY A 141 15.61 -5.10 15.45
N THR A 142 15.00 -4.95 16.65
CA THR A 142 13.61 -5.33 16.89
C THR A 142 12.65 -4.43 16.12
N ALA A 143 12.88 -3.14 16.09
CA ALA A 143 12.05 -2.16 15.36
C ALA A 143 12.07 -2.44 13.85
N GLU A 144 13.25 -2.67 13.27
CA GLU A 144 13.42 -3.01 11.86
C GLU A 144 12.70 -4.31 11.48
N LEU A 145 12.84 -5.36 12.31
CA LEU A 145 12.17 -6.64 12.10
C LEU A 145 10.65 -6.51 12.13
N LEU A 146 10.11 -5.82 13.14
CA LEU A 146 8.66 -5.65 13.30
C LEU A 146 8.07 -4.80 12.19
N ALA A 147 8.73 -3.70 11.81
CA ALA A 147 8.30 -2.86 10.70
C ALA A 147 8.30 -3.63 9.37
N ALA A 148 9.37 -4.41 9.09
CA ALA A 148 9.47 -5.22 7.88
C ALA A 148 8.40 -6.32 7.83
N THR A 149 8.18 -7.02 8.94
CA THR A 149 7.17 -8.09 9.04
C THR A 149 5.76 -7.53 8.85
N GLY A 150 5.42 -6.42 9.54
CA GLY A 150 4.12 -5.77 9.41
C GLY A 150 3.87 -5.24 8.00
N ALA A 151 4.85 -4.56 7.39
CA ALA A 151 4.76 -4.07 6.03
C ALA A 151 4.59 -5.21 5.00
N ALA A 152 5.29 -6.34 5.18
CA ALA A 152 5.15 -7.52 4.33
C ALA A 152 3.75 -8.15 4.44
N ALA A 153 3.24 -8.30 5.66
CA ALA A 153 1.89 -8.82 5.90
C ALA A 153 0.81 -7.90 5.30
N PHE A 154 0.95 -6.59 5.50
CA PHE A 154 0.06 -5.60 4.89
C PHE A 154 0.06 -5.71 3.37
N ARG A 155 1.23 -5.73 2.74
CA ARG A 155 1.37 -5.84 1.28
C ARG A 155 0.73 -7.11 0.73
N ALA A 156 0.98 -8.25 1.36
CA ALA A 156 0.40 -9.53 0.96
C ALA A 156 -1.14 -9.49 1.03
N THR A 157 -1.68 -8.98 2.13
CA THR A 157 -3.13 -8.85 2.35
C THR A 157 -3.76 -7.84 1.38
N TYR A 158 -3.11 -6.69 1.17
CA TYR A 158 -3.55 -5.66 0.21
C TYR A 158 -3.59 -6.21 -1.23
N THR A 159 -2.53 -6.91 -1.66
CA THR A 159 -2.48 -7.53 -2.98
C THR A 159 -3.57 -8.60 -3.14
N ALA A 160 -3.74 -9.47 -2.16
CA ALA A 160 -4.80 -10.47 -2.16
C ALA A 160 -6.21 -9.83 -2.17
N TRP A 161 -6.39 -8.73 -1.44
CA TRP A 161 -7.63 -7.97 -1.47
C TRP A 161 -7.88 -7.36 -2.85
N LEU A 162 -6.89 -6.76 -3.50
CA LEU A 162 -7.04 -6.18 -4.84
C LEU A 162 -7.40 -7.23 -5.89
N THR A 163 -6.79 -8.42 -5.85
CA THR A 163 -6.93 -9.46 -6.87
C THR A 163 -8.04 -10.48 -6.59
N GLY A 164 -8.46 -10.62 -5.33
CA GLY A 164 -9.43 -11.62 -4.91
C GLY A 164 -10.87 -11.29 -5.30
N ALA A 165 -11.71 -12.31 -5.35
CA ALA A 165 -13.16 -12.19 -5.41
C ALA A 165 -13.73 -12.00 -3.99
N GLY A 166 -14.80 -11.20 -3.86
CA GLY A 166 -15.53 -10.99 -2.61
C GLY A 166 -15.54 -9.54 -2.14
N ASP A 167 -16.57 -9.20 -1.36
CA ASP A 167 -16.95 -7.82 -1.03
C ASP A 167 -16.35 -7.31 0.30
N GLY A 168 -15.56 -8.12 1.02
CA GLY A 168 -14.96 -7.73 2.31
C GLY A 168 -13.98 -6.56 2.17
N GLY A 169 -14.04 -5.62 3.11
CA GLY A 169 -13.16 -4.47 3.18
C GLY A 169 -11.69 -4.84 3.46
N LEU A 170 -10.76 -3.96 3.10
CA LEU A 170 -9.34 -4.18 3.39
C LEU A 170 -9.08 -4.36 4.89
N GLN A 171 -9.75 -3.58 5.74
CA GLN A 171 -9.59 -3.65 7.19
C GLN A 171 -9.94 -5.03 7.74
N GLU A 172 -11.09 -5.59 7.37
CA GLU A 172 -11.53 -6.92 7.78
C GLU A 172 -10.52 -8.01 7.38
N ARG A 173 -9.93 -7.88 6.19
CA ARG A 173 -8.90 -8.81 5.71
C ARG A 173 -7.59 -8.66 6.47
N LEU A 174 -7.22 -7.45 6.87
CA LEU A 174 -6.05 -7.21 7.72
C LEU A 174 -6.23 -7.86 9.09
N ASP A 175 -7.39 -7.71 9.73
CA ASP A 175 -7.70 -8.34 11.02
C ASP A 175 -7.66 -9.87 10.92
N THR A 176 -8.22 -10.43 9.86
CA THR A 176 -8.19 -11.88 9.58
C THR A 176 -6.74 -12.37 9.38
N ALA A 177 -5.93 -11.64 8.63
CA ALA A 177 -4.53 -11.99 8.37
C ALA A 177 -3.68 -11.94 9.64
N ARG A 178 -3.88 -10.94 10.51
CA ARG A 178 -3.22 -10.82 11.83
C ARG A 178 -3.55 -12.00 12.73
N ALA A 179 -4.83 -12.31 12.87
CA ALA A 179 -5.26 -13.46 13.68
C ALA A 179 -4.71 -14.79 13.13
N ALA A 180 -4.59 -14.94 11.81
CA ALA A 180 -3.96 -16.11 11.21
C ALA A 180 -2.45 -16.17 11.47
N GLN A 181 -1.76 -15.03 11.39
CA GLN A 181 -0.33 -14.91 11.67
C GLN A 181 -0.02 -15.24 13.13
N GLU A 182 -0.78 -14.71 14.09
CA GLU A 182 -0.63 -15.02 15.51
C GLU A 182 -0.79 -16.53 15.79
N ARG A 183 -1.81 -17.16 15.21
CA ARG A 183 -2.02 -18.62 15.32
C ARG A 183 -0.86 -19.41 14.74
N ALA A 184 -0.32 -18.99 13.60
CA ALA A 184 0.78 -19.68 12.94
C ALA A 184 2.09 -19.59 13.74
N TRP A 185 2.30 -18.51 14.49
CA TRP A 185 3.53 -18.31 15.28
C TRP A 185 3.45 -18.97 16.66
N THR A 186 2.27 -19.10 17.23
CA THR A 186 2.06 -19.65 18.58
C THR A 186 1.61 -21.13 18.58
N GLY A 187 1.09 -21.60 17.45
CA GLY A 187 0.55 -22.96 17.32
C GLY A 187 1.59 -24.00 16.86
N PRO A 188 1.39 -25.29 17.19
CA PRO A 188 2.22 -26.35 16.64
C PRO A 188 2.04 -26.43 15.11
N TRP A 189 3.16 -26.53 14.39
CA TRP A 189 3.14 -26.77 12.95
C TRP A 189 2.46 -28.12 12.64
N ARG A 190 1.22 -28.11 12.19
CA ARG A 190 0.55 -29.29 11.66
C ARG A 190 0.90 -29.39 10.18
N GLY A 191 2.04 -29.99 9.87
CA GLY A 191 2.38 -30.38 8.51
C GLY A 191 1.28 -31.30 7.98
N GLY A 192 0.70 -30.95 6.82
CA GLY A 192 -0.25 -31.84 6.16
C GLY A 192 0.37 -33.24 6.00
N GLY A 193 -0.18 -34.22 6.69
CA GLY A 193 0.26 -35.60 6.64
C GLY A 193 0.11 -36.16 5.23
N GLY A 194 1.13 -35.94 4.40
CA GLY A 194 1.32 -36.75 3.20
C GLY A 194 1.63 -38.17 3.62
N SER A 195 0.66 -39.07 3.50
CA SER A 195 0.85 -40.51 3.64
C SER A 195 2.02 -40.91 2.74
N ARG A 196 3.17 -41.24 3.35
CA ARG A 196 4.24 -41.92 2.62
C ARG A 196 3.69 -43.28 2.14
N PRO A 197 3.73 -43.60 0.85
CA PRO A 197 3.43 -44.96 0.41
C PRO A 197 4.49 -45.89 1.01
N GLY A 198 4.04 -46.88 1.74
CA GLY A 198 4.89 -47.93 2.33
C GLY A 198 5.65 -48.72 1.23
N PRO A 199 6.81 -49.30 1.58
CA PRO A 199 7.59 -50.11 0.63
C PRO A 199 6.75 -51.31 0.18
N ARG A 200 6.64 -51.48 -1.13
CA ARG A 200 6.06 -52.69 -1.74
C ARG A 200 7.06 -53.81 -1.55
N SER A 201 6.62 -54.88 -0.89
CA SER A 201 7.31 -56.15 -0.80
C SER A 201 7.25 -56.89 -2.12
#